data_48b714a0034fae56ff0dd163e5d566d9
#
_entry.id   48b714a0034fae56ff0dd163e5d566d9
#
_cell.length_a   1.000
_cell.length_b   1.000
_cell.length_c   1.000
_cell.angle_alpha   90.00
_cell.angle_beta   90.00
_cell.angle_gamma   90.00
#
_symmetry.space_group_name_H-M   'P 1'
#
loop_
_entity.id
_entity.type
_entity.pdbx_description
1 polymer ?
#
loop_
_entity_poly.entity_id
_entity_poly.type
_entity_poly.pdbx_seq_one_letter_code
_entity_poly.pdbx_strand_id
1 'polypeptide(L)'
;MKLIKGWYLPANDTHFEQYITDEGYQEVHRKAILDFVKEQKGELGNALDIGAHVGFWLKDMCKEFQRVYAFEPINAVRDCIHHNVQADNYKLLPYGLSSKEGVVKVMWNENETGNTYVSDTGNTEIEVKRLDDLNNLPKVDYIKIDAEGHELDVCRGGINYIKEHKPFVHVEVKDKVMRRHGIGLQDVIDFFNDVLDYRRKFAIKSEMVFGPNDT
;
A
#
# COMPACT_ATOMS: atom_id res chain seq x y z
N MET A 1 14.42 -7.13 15.63
CA MET A 1 13.65 -8.03 14.71
C MET A 1 13.65 -9.45 15.26
N LYS A 2 12.64 -10.24 14.94
CA LYS A 2 12.55 -11.68 15.20
C LYS A 2 12.21 -12.41 13.91
N LEU A 3 12.61 -13.68 13.80
CA LEU A 3 12.33 -14.53 12.63
C LEU A 3 11.20 -15.51 12.94
N ILE A 4 10.10 -15.44 12.18
CA ILE A 4 8.92 -16.30 12.32
C ILE A 4 8.57 -16.84 10.94
N LYS A 5 8.56 -18.16 10.78
CA LYS A 5 8.21 -18.84 9.51
C LYS A 5 8.91 -18.25 8.28
N GLY A 6 10.21 -17.94 8.41
CA GLY A 6 11.00 -17.38 7.31
C GLY A 6 10.85 -15.87 7.08
N TRP A 7 10.06 -15.16 7.90
CA TRP A 7 9.86 -13.72 7.82
C TRP A 7 10.43 -12.99 9.02
N TYR A 8 11.18 -11.94 8.78
CA TYR A 8 11.63 -11.01 9.81
C TYR A 8 10.49 -10.03 10.13
N LEU A 9 10.14 -9.96 11.41
CA LEU A 9 9.12 -9.06 11.95
C LEU A 9 9.77 -8.13 12.99
N PRO A 10 9.17 -6.95 13.30
CA PRO A 10 9.55 -6.17 14.46
C PRO A 10 9.54 -7.03 15.74
N ALA A 11 10.50 -6.79 16.65
CA ALA A 11 10.78 -7.71 17.76
C ALA A 11 9.55 -8.03 18.64
N ASN A 12 8.71 -7.02 18.87
CA ASN A 12 7.59 -7.09 19.79
C ASN A 12 6.25 -7.39 19.09
N ASP A 13 6.20 -7.45 17.74
CA ASP A 13 4.97 -7.72 17.02
C ASP A 13 4.45 -9.13 17.31
N THR A 14 3.27 -9.21 17.92
CA THR A 14 2.59 -10.47 18.24
C THR A 14 1.38 -10.74 17.33
N HIS A 15 0.93 -9.72 16.59
CA HIS A 15 -0.21 -9.86 15.69
C HIS A 15 0.10 -10.82 14.55
N PHE A 16 1.18 -10.57 13.81
CA PHE A 16 1.53 -11.39 12.67
C PHE A 16 2.01 -12.79 13.02
N GLU A 17 2.50 -13.04 14.23
CA GLU A 17 2.85 -14.41 14.68
C GLU A 17 1.71 -15.40 14.51
N GLN A 18 0.47 -14.97 14.70
CA GLN A 18 -0.73 -15.83 14.66
C GLN A 18 -1.22 -16.09 13.24
N TYR A 19 -1.00 -15.15 12.31
CA TYR A 19 -1.62 -15.15 10.99
C TYR A 19 -0.64 -15.39 9.84
N ILE A 20 0.67 -15.28 10.09
CA ILE A 20 1.69 -15.49 9.07
C ILE A 20 1.85 -16.96 8.73
N THR A 21 2.06 -17.26 7.46
CA THR A 21 2.46 -18.56 6.93
C THR A 21 3.88 -18.50 6.40
N ASP A 22 4.43 -19.61 5.90
CA ASP A 22 5.74 -19.61 5.23
C ASP A 22 5.73 -18.72 3.97
N GLU A 23 4.57 -18.57 3.33
CA GLU A 23 4.35 -17.68 2.19
C GLU A 23 4.05 -16.23 2.61
N GLY A 24 4.00 -15.93 3.90
CA GLY A 24 3.69 -14.62 4.47
C GLY A 24 2.21 -14.41 4.79
N TYR A 25 1.81 -13.15 4.90
CA TYR A 25 0.45 -12.73 5.23
C TYR A 25 -0.37 -12.50 3.95
N GLN A 26 -1.65 -12.92 3.94
CA GLN A 26 -2.60 -12.73 2.84
C GLN A 26 -2.15 -13.29 1.46
N GLU A 27 -1.38 -14.36 1.40
CA GLU A 27 -0.86 -14.95 0.15
C GLU A 27 -1.93 -15.11 -0.94
N VAL A 28 -3.08 -15.70 -0.60
CA VAL A 28 -4.17 -15.94 -1.55
C VAL A 28 -4.69 -14.65 -2.17
N HIS A 29 -4.80 -13.57 -1.37
CA HIS A 29 -5.26 -12.27 -1.86
C HIS A 29 -4.20 -11.63 -2.78
N ARG A 30 -2.93 -11.63 -2.35
CA ARG A 30 -1.83 -11.09 -3.13
C ARG A 30 -1.74 -11.75 -4.49
N LYS A 31 -1.75 -13.10 -4.50
CA LYS A 31 -1.71 -13.86 -5.74
C LYS A 31 -2.89 -13.55 -6.65
N ALA A 32 -4.12 -13.60 -6.15
CA ALA A 32 -5.32 -13.36 -6.95
C ALA A 32 -5.34 -11.96 -7.58
N ILE A 33 -4.89 -10.94 -6.85
CA ILE A 33 -4.85 -9.56 -7.34
C ILE A 33 -3.73 -9.37 -8.38
N LEU A 34 -2.54 -9.89 -8.12
CA LEU A 34 -1.42 -9.78 -9.06
C LEU A 34 -1.69 -10.56 -10.34
N ASP A 35 -2.25 -11.76 -10.26
CA ASP A 35 -2.69 -12.55 -11.42
C ASP A 35 -3.73 -11.76 -12.24
N PHE A 36 -4.75 -11.17 -11.59
CA PHE A 36 -5.74 -10.31 -12.25
C PHE A 36 -5.09 -9.14 -12.99
N VAL A 37 -4.20 -8.39 -12.35
CA VAL A 37 -3.53 -7.23 -12.96
C VAL A 37 -2.70 -7.67 -14.17
N LYS A 38 -2.00 -8.79 -14.07
CA LYS A 38 -1.20 -9.37 -15.14
C LYS A 38 -2.05 -9.82 -16.33
N GLU A 39 -3.20 -10.43 -16.08
CA GLU A 39 -4.16 -10.81 -17.12
C GLU A 39 -4.69 -9.59 -17.90
N GLN A 40 -4.91 -8.47 -17.20
CA GLN A 40 -5.43 -7.24 -17.82
C GLN A 40 -4.37 -6.44 -18.59
N LYS A 41 -3.12 -6.42 -18.12
CA LYS A 41 -2.04 -5.58 -18.67
C LYS A 41 -1.07 -6.35 -19.58
N GLY A 42 -0.92 -7.65 -19.39
CA GLY A 42 0.11 -8.45 -20.03
C GLY A 42 1.47 -8.25 -19.35
N GLU A 43 2.40 -7.61 -20.00
CA GLU A 43 3.71 -7.29 -19.41
C GLU A 43 3.61 -6.15 -18.42
N LEU A 44 4.15 -6.35 -17.21
CA LEU A 44 4.08 -5.39 -16.11
C LEU A 44 5.38 -4.59 -15.99
N GLY A 45 5.29 -3.28 -16.18
CA GLY A 45 6.41 -2.34 -16.03
C GLY A 45 6.69 -1.99 -14.58
N ASN A 46 6.29 -0.79 -14.14
CA ASN A 46 6.57 -0.34 -12.78
C ASN A 46 5.33 -0.40 -11.88
N ALA A 47 5.57 -0.47 -10.57
CA ALA A 47 4.51 -0.42 -9.56
C ALA A 47 4.88 0.43 -8.36
N LEU A 48 3.85 0.88 -7.61
CA LEU A 48 4.00 1.49 -6.29
C LEU A 48 3.40 0.57 -5.23
N ASP A 49 4.12 0.38 -4.13
CA ASP A 49 3.66 -0.28 -2.90
C ASP A 49 3.64 0.75 -1.77
N ILE A 50 2.47 1.32 -1.49
CA ILE A 50 2.28 2.36 -0.49
C ILE A 50 1.77 1.72 0.79
N GLY A 51 2.56 1.83 1.87
CA GLY A 51 2.40 1.04 3.08
C GLY A 51 2.99 -0.37 2.90
N ALA A 52 4.29 -0.43 2.55
CA ALA A 52 4.94 -1.70 2.25
C ALA A 52 5.13 -2.62 3.47
N HIS A 53 5.02 -2.05 4.69
CA HIS A 53 5.15 -2.76 5.95
C HIS A 53 6.45 -3.59 5.99
N VAL A 54 6.41 -4.86 6.37
CA VAL A 54 7.60 -5.75 6.37
C VAL A 54 7.90 -6.37 4.99
N GLY A 55 7.18 -5.98 3.94
CA GLY A 55 7.45 -6.37 2.56
C GLY A 55 6.68 -7.59 2.05
N PHE A 56 5.53 -7.95 2.64
CA PHE A 56 4.72 -9.08 2.16
C PHE A 56 4.30 -8.91 0.70
N TRP A 57 3.71 -7.75 0.36
CA TRP A 57 3.33 -7.41 -1.01
C TRP A 57 4.54 -7.13 -1.87
N LEU A 58 5.49 -6.34 -1.37
CA LEU A 58 6.69 -5.96 -2.10
C LEU A 58 7.47 -7.16 -2.65
N LYS A 59 7.62 -8.23 -1.85
CA LYS A 59 8.32 -9.45 -2.26
C LYS A 59 7.69 -10.11 -3.49
N ASP A 60 6.36 -10.17 -3.54
CA ASP A 60 5.64 -10.76 -4.68
C ASP A 60 5.60 -9.79 -5.87
N MET A 61 5.42 -8.48 -5.61
CA MET A 61 5.48 -7.46 -6.66
C MET A 61 6.86 -7.42 -7.36
N CYS A 62 7.96 -7.64 -6.63
CA CYS A 62 9.29 -7.73 -7.24
C CYS A 62 9.47 -8.91 -8.20
N LYS A 63 8.65 -9.96 -8.11
CA LYS A 63 8.67 -11.08 -9.06
C LYS A 63 7.92 -10.78 -10.34
N GLU A 64 6.90 -9.92 -10.27
CA GLU A 64 5.96 -9.66 -11.36
C GLU A 64 6.27 -8.36 -12.14
N PHE A 65 6.78 -7.33 -11.46
CA PHE A 65 7.05 -6.02 -12.05
C PHE A 65 8.53 -5.81 -12.37
N GLN A 66 8.80 -5.03 -13.41
CA GLN A 66 10.18 -4.65 -13.77
C GLN A 66 10.83 -3.84 -12.65
N ARG A 67 10.08 -2.94 -11.99
CA ARG A 67 10.54 -2.14 -10.86
C ARG A 67 9.41 -1.76 -9.91
N VAL A 68 9.70 -1.78 -8.61
CA VAL A 68 8.74 -1.39 -7.56
C VAL A 68 9.31 -0.24 -6.73
N TYR A 69 8.47 0.76 -6.47
CA TYR A 69 8.77 1.87 -5.55
C TYR A 69 7.92 1.67 -4.30
N ALA A 70 8.56 1.35 -3.19
CA ALA A 70 7.92 1.03 -1.92
C ALA A 70 8.03 2.20 -0.95
N PHE A 71 6.94 2.53 -0.28
CA PHE A 71 6.85 3.62 0.70
C PHE A 71 6.52 3.03 2.07
N GLU A 72 7.41 3.25 3.04
CA GLU A 72 7.21 2.81 4.42
C GLU A 72 7.90 3.79 5.37
N PRO A 73 7.14 4.58 6.15
CA PRO A 73 7.71 5.61 7.01
C PRO A 73 8.37 5.07 8.29
N ILE A 74 7.97 3.90 8.80
CA ILE A 74 8.40 3.40 10.11
C ILE A 74 9.72 2.62 9.99
N ASN A 75 10.79 3.11 10.66
CA ASN A 75 12.13 2.50 10.60
C ASN A 75 12.15 1.01 10.99
N ALA A 76 11.52 0.67 12.11
CA ALA A 76 11.54 -0.71 12.62
C ALA A 76 10.90 -1.71 11.64
N VAL A 77 9.98 -1.24 10.83
CA VAL A 77 9.31 -2.03 9.80
C VAL A 77 10.17 -2.08 8.53
N ARG A 78 10.73 -0.94 8.10
CA ARG A 78 11.65 -0.89 6.94
C ARG A 78 12.87 -1.79 7.11
N ASP A 79 13.42 -1.88 8.31
CA ASP A 79 14.55 -2.76 8.59
C ASP A 79 14.23 -4.22 8.29
N CYS A 80 12.98 -4.64 8.51
CA CYS A 80 12.53 -5.98 8.16
C CYS A 80 12.47 -6.21 6.65
N ILE A 81 12.11 -5.19 5.85
CA ILE A 81 12.05 -5.30 4.39
C ILE A 81 13.39 -5.74 3.81
N HIS A 82 14.49 -5.16 4.25
CA HIS A 82 15.83 -5.49 3.75
C HIS A 82 16.22 -6.97 3.97
N HIS A 83 15.62 -7.62 4.95
CA HIS A 83 15.82 -9.05 5.20
C HIS A 83 14.81 -9.93 4.47
N ASN A 84 13.56 -9.46 4.32
CA ASN A 84 12.48 -10.23 3.73
C ASN A 84 12.48 -10.23 2.19
N VAL A 85 12.96 -9.14 1.59
CA VAL A 85 12.89 -8.92 0.14
C VAL A 85 14.32 -8.94 -0.43
N GLN A 86 14.70 -10.10 -0.95
CA GLN A 86 16.01 -10.33 -1.60
C GLN A 86 15.86 -10.11 -3.11
N ALA A 87 15.66 -8.86 -3.52
CA ALA A 87 15.51 -8.42 -4.90
C ALA A 87 16.28 -7.11 -5.11
N ASP A 88 16.69 -6.80 -6.32
CA ASP A 88 17.43 -5.59 -6.68
C ASP A 88 16.57 -4.59 -7.49
N ASN A 89 15.35 -4.98 -7.84
CA ASN A 89 14.43 -4.20 -8.65
C ASN A 89 13.41 -3.37 -7.83
N TYR A 90 13.70 -3.06 -6.57
CA TYR A 90 12.88 -2.12 -5.82
C TYR A 90 13.67 -0.91 -5.31
N LYS A 91 12.95 0.16 -5.00
CA LYS A 91 13.45 1.35 -4.29
C LYS A 91 12.56 1.61 -3.08
N LEU A 92 13.16 1.58 -1.90
CA LEU A 92 12.47 1.86 -0.63
C LEU A 92 12.59 3.34 -0.27
N LEU A 93 11.45 3.98 0.00
CA LEU A 93 11.32 5.39 0.30
C LEU A 93 10.83 5.57 1.74
N PRO A 94 11.56 6.34 2.59
CA PRO A 94 11.36 6.35 4.04
C PRO A 94 10.30 7.36 4.51
N TYR A 95 9.25 7.57 3.73
CA TYR A 95 8.13 8.45 4.06
C TYR A 95 6.80 7.87 3.58
N GLY A 96 5.72 8.35 4.16
CA GLY A 96 4.37 8.02 3.72
C GLY A 96 3.88 8.93 2.59
N LEU A 97 2.70 8.62 2.05
CA LEU A 97 2.00 9.49 1.11
C LEU A 97 0.68 10.00 1.70
N SER A 98 0.28 11.22 1.31
CA SER A 98 -0.93 11.89 1.81
C SER A 98 -1.42 12.93 0.80
N SER A 99 -2.54 13.57 1.09
CA SER A 99 -3.10 14.69 0.32
C SER A 99 -2.29 15.99 0.43
N LYS A 100 -1.40 16.10 1.43
CA LYS A 100 -0.53 17.26 1.66
C LYS A 100 0.85 16.79 2.08
N GLU A 101 1.89 17.54 1.68
CA GLU A 101 3.24 17.36 2.20
C GLU A 101 3.34 17.89 3.64
N GLY A 102 4.12 17.23 4.48
CA GLY A 102 4.38 17.66 5.85
C GLY A 102 4.74 16.52 6.79
N VAL A 103 4.46 16.74 8.07
CA VAL A 103 4.60 15.75 9.13
C VAL A 103 3.23 15.44 9.70
N VAL A 104 2.91 14.18 9.85
CA VAL A 104 1.67 13.72 10.48
C VAL A 104 2.02 12.81 11.66
N LYS A 105 1.11 12.76 12.64
CA LYS A 105 1.23 11.82 13.75
C LYS A 105 0.50 10.53 13.41
N VAL A 106 1.09 9.41 13.80
CA VAL A 106 0.49 8.08 13.68
C VAL A 106 0.42 7.42 15.05
N MET A 107 -0.61 6.63 15.26
CA MET A 107 -0.71 5.72 16.39
C MET A 107 0.09 4.46 16.05
N TRP A 108 1.30 4.39 16.56
CA TRP A 108 2.20 3.27 16.42
C TRP A 108 2.11 2.34 17.62
N ASN A 109 1.84 1.05 17.38
CA ASN A 109 1.87 0.00 18.38
C ASN A 109 2.86 -1.09 17.94
N GLU A 110 3.97 -1.22 18.65
CA GLU A 110 5.03 -2.19 18.34
C GLU A 110 4.57 -3.66 18.43
N ASN A 111 3.48 -3.93 19.15
CA ASN A 111 2.91 -5.28 19.26
C ASN A 111 1.90 -5.60 18.15
N GLU A 112 1.43 -4.58 17.42
CA GLU A 112 0.41 -4.67 16.37
C GLU A 112 0.78 -3.76 15.20
N THR A 113 1.94 -3.98 14.61
CA THR A 113 2.54 -3.04 13.65
C THR A 113 1.71 -2.81 12.39
N GLY A 114 0.91 -3.78 11.98
CA GLY A 114 -0.03 -3.67 10.86
C GLY A 114 -1.26 -2.80 11.13
N ASN A 115 -1.46 -2.31 12.37
CA ASN A 115 -2.56 -1.41 12.73
C ASN A 115 -2.10 0.04 12.95
N THR A 116 -1.05 0.47 12.25
CA THR A 116 -0.52 1.84 12.35
C THR A 116 -1.35 2.81 11.52
N TYR A 117 -2.00 3.78 12.13
CA TYR A 117 -2.91 4.71 11.45
C TYR A 117 -2.65 6.17 11.83
N VAL A 118 -3.02 7.10 10.94
CA VAL A 118 -2.90 8.55 11.18
C VAL A 118 -3.88 8.97 12.29
N SER A 119 -3.39 9.78 13.26
CA SER A 119 -4.19 10.28 14.37
C SER A 119 -3.57 11.53 14.96
N ASP A 120 -4.36 12.55 15.26
CA ASP A 120 -3.89 13.78 15.91
C ASP A 120 -3.32 13.53 17.31
N THR A 121 -3.72 12.43 17.96
CA THR A 121 -3.20 11.96 19.26
C THR A 121 -2.12 10.90 19.11
N GLY A 122 -1.58 10.70 17.90
CA GLY A 122 -0.55 9.71 17.60
C GLY A 122 0.73 9.93 18.41
N ASN A 123 1.44 8.84 18.66
CA ASN A 123 2.65 8.79 19.47
C ASN A 123 3.96 8.83 18.65
N THR A 124 3.87 8.79 17.33
CA THR A 124 5.01 8.78 16.42
C THR A 124 4.77 9.76 15.27
N GLU A 125 5.78 10.56 14.93
CA GLU A 125 5.75 11.47 13.79
C GLU A 125 6.38 10.81 12.56
N ILE A 126 5.72 10.97 11.40
CA ILE A 126 6.22 10.52 10.12
C ILE A 126 6.16 11.64 9.10
N GLU A 127 7.14 11.68 8.21
CA GLU A 127 7.11 12.54 7.02
C GLU A 127 6.12 11.96 6.00
N VAL A 128 5.33 12.85 5.37
CA VAL A 128 4.44 12.49 4.26
C VAL A 128 4.63 13.45 3.09
N LYS A 129 4.45 12.93 1.87
CA LYS A 129 4.52 13.70 0.63
C LYS A 129 3.27 13.49 -0.21
N ARG A 130 3.05 14.36 -1.18
CA ARG A 130 2.04 14.12 -2.22
C ARG A 130 2.66 13.31 -3.35
N LEU A 131 1.91 12.34 -3.86
CA LEU A 131 2.35 11.55 -5.00
C LEU A 131 2.54 12.43 -6.25
N ASP A 132 1.67 13.44 -6.45
CA ASP A 132 1.75 14.39 -7.55
C ASP A 132 3.05 15.23 -7.57
N ASP A 133 3.71 15.39 -6.42
CA ASP A 133 4.92 16.21 -6.29
C ASP A 133 6.22 15.39 -6.44
N LEU A 134 6.11 14.08 -6.65
CA LEU A 134 7.26 13.18 -6.82
C LEU A 134 7.75 13.12 -8.27
N ASN A 135 8.50 14.14 -8.69
CA ASN A 135 8.93 14.36 -10.08
C ASN A 135 9.82 13.24 -10.70
N ASN A 136 10.30 12.28 -9.91
CA ASN A 136 11.23 11.25 -10.37
C ASN A 136 10.61 9.84 -10.41
N LEU A 137 9.29 9.73 -10.30
CA LEU A 137 8.60 8.46 -10.48
C LEU A 137 8.26 8.25 -11.96
N PRO A 138 8.54 7.06 -12.51
CA PRO A 138 8.17 6.73 -13.88
C PRO A 138 6.66 6.45 -13.97
N LYS A 139 6.16 6.28 -15.20
CA LYS A 139 4.84 5.68 -15.42
C LYS A 139 4.75 4.33 -14.71
N VAL A 140 3.60 4.06 -14.06
CA VAL A 140 3.33 2.79 -13.39
C VAL A 140 2.06 2.14 -13.92
N ASP A 141 2.01 0.82 -13.84
CA ASP A 141 0.85 0.01 -14.25
C ASP A 141 -0.04 -0.35 -13.06
N TYR A 142 0.52 -0.29 -11.86
CA TYR A 142 -0.17 -0.71 -10.65
C TYR A 142 0.26 0.13 -9.44
N ILE A 143 -0.72 0.46 -8.59
CA ILE A 143 -0.51 1.11 -7.29
C ILE A 143 -1.27 0.31 -6.24
N LYS A 144 -0.58 -0.23 -5.24
CA LYS A 144 -1.19 -0.77 -4.02
C LYS A 144 -1.15 0.29 -2.94
N ILE A 145 -2.28 0.51 -2.27
CA ILE A 145 -2.42 1.45 -1.14
C ILE A 145 -3.04 0.70 0.04
N ASP A 146 -2.27 0.61 1.11
CA ASP A 146 -2.68 0.04 2.39
C ASP A 146 -2.12 0.96 3.48
N ALA A 147 -2.91 1.94 3.86
CA ALA A 147 -2.52 3.04 4.73
C ALA A 147 -3.42 3.14 5.98
N GLU A 148 -4.09 2.03 6.32
CA GLU A 148 -4.88 1.84 7.53
C GLU A 148 -5.89 2.97 7.78
N GLY A 149 -6.67 3.29 6.73
CA GLY A 149 -7.75 4.27 6.72
C GLY A 149 -7.39 5.61 6.07
N HIS A 150 -6.14 5.78 5.60
CA HIS A 150 -5.67 7.01 4.95
C HIS A 150 -5.62 6.90 3.41
N GLU A 151 -6.21 5.84 2.83
CA GLU A 151 -6.13 5.50 1.41
C GLU A 151 -6.66 6.63 0.50
N LEU A 152 -7.79 7.24 0.88
CA LEU A 152 -8.35 8.35 0.09
C LEU A 152 -7.46 9.60 0.12
N ASP A 153 -6.79 9.89 1.23
CA ASP A 153 -5.85 11.02 1.28
C ASP A 153 -4.61 10.76 0.43
N VAL A 154 -4.12 9.53 0.38
CA VAL A 154 -3.08 9.12 -0.58
C VAL A 154 -3.54 9.34 -2.01
N CYS A 155 -4.74 8.87 -2.37
CA CYS A 155 -5.32 9.05 -3.71
C CYS A 155 -5.53 10.53 -4.06
N ARG A 156 -6.01 11.36 -3.11
CA ARG A 156 -6.16 12.82 -3.29
C ARG A 156 -4.83 13.52 -3.57
N GLY A 157 -3.75 13.05 -2.93
CA GLY A 157 -2.39 13.55 -3.19
C GLY A 157 -1.80 13.11 -4.52
N GLY A 158 -2.43 12.18 -5.23
CA GLY A 158 -1.96 11.59 -6.49
C GLY A 158 -2.96 11.66 -7.64
N ILE A 159 -3.95 12.56 -7.59
CA ILE A 159 -5.01 12.64 -8.62
C ILE A 159 -4.42 12.84 -10.01
N ASN A 160 -3.46 13.76 -10.18
CA ASN A 160 -2.88 14.05 -11.48
C ASN A 160 -2.03 12.87 -11.98
N TYR A 161 -1.20 12.31 -11.10
CA TYR A 161 -0.38 11.15 -11.40
C TYR A 161 -1.23 9.94 -11.84
N ILE A 162 -2.32 9.63 -11.10
CA ILE A 162 -3.22 8.53 -11.42
C ILE A 162 -3.93 8.78 -12.76
N LYS A 163 -4.45 10.00 -13.01
CA LYS A 163 -5.13 10.34 -14.27
C LYS A 163 -4.20 10.29 -15.47
N GLU A 164 -2.95 10.72 -15.32
CA GLU A 164 -1.95 10.73 -16.38
C GLU A 164 -1.50 9.30 -16.76
N HIS A 165 -1.18 8.49 -15.75
CA HIS A 165 -0.57 7.17 -15.97
C HIS A 165 -1.58 6.04 -16.14
N LYS A 166 -2.82 6.23 -15.68
CA LYS A 166 -3.92 5.26 -15.73
C LYS A 166 -3.56 3.86 -15.21
N PRO A 167 -2.93 3.75 -14.01
CA PRO A 167 -2.63 2.46 -13.41
C PRO A 167 -3.89 1.75 -12.93
N PHE A 168 -3.83 0.44 -12.66
CA PHE A 168 -4.74 -0.16 -11.71
C PHE A 168 -4.40 0.32 -10.30
N VAL A 169 -5.41 0.73 -9.53
CA VAL A 169 -5.25 1.17 -8.14
C VAL A 169 -5.95 0.18 -7.22
N HIS A 170 -5.17 -0.46 -6.39
CA HIS A 170 -5.61 -1.39 -5.38
C HIS A 170 -5.63 -0.71 -4.02
N VAL A 171 -6.77 -0.76 -3.35
CA VAL A 171 -6.96 -0.20 -2.01
C VAL A 171 -7.54 -1.24 -1.06
N GLU A 172 -7.06 -1.27 0.18
CA GLU A 172 -7.71 -2.02 1.23
C GLU A 172 -8.84 -1.18 1.84
N VAL A 173 -10.08 -1.69 1.80
CA VAL A 173 -11.27 -1.00 2.29
C VAL A 173 -11.80 -1.71 3.51
N LYS A 174 -11.26 -1.38 4.69
CA LYS A 174 -11.73 -1.86 5.99
C LYS A 174 -12.69 -0.82 6.60
N ASP A 175 -13.98 -1.05 6.52
CA ASP A 175 -15.01 -0.12 6.97
C ASP A 175 -14.78 0.38 8.41
N LYS A 176 -14.40 -0.53 9.34
CA LYS A 176 -14.09 -0.18 10.74
C LYS A 176 -12.90 0.79 10.86
N VAL A 177 -11.89 0.64 10.00
CA VAL A 177 -10.67 1.46 10.04
C VAL A 177 -10.95 2.83 9.41
N MET A 178 -11.59 2.86 8.26
CA MET A 178 -11.93 4.08 7.53
C MET A 178 -12.90 4.98 8.30
N ARG A 179 -13.84 4.40 9.04
CA ARG A 179 -14.78 5.17 9.90
C ARG A 179 -14.09 5.99 10.99
N ARG A 180 -12.84 5.69 11.36
CA ARG A 180 -12.05 6.54 12.26
C ARG A 180 -11.81 7.93 11.67
N HIS A 181 -11.78 8.01 10.34
CA HIS A 181 -11.60 9.24 9.55
C HIS A 181 -12.92 9.77 8.95
N GLY A 182 -14.06 9.22 9.37
CA GLY A 182 -15.38 9.60 8.83
C GLY A 182 -15.63 9.15 7.39
N ILE A 183 -14.86 8.19 6.90
CA ILE A 183 -14.92 7.67 5.53
C ILE A 183 -15.60 6.30 5.54
N GLY A 184 -16.48 6.04 4.58
CA GLY A 184 -17.09 4.74 4.34
C GLY A 184 -16.78 4.18 2.97
N LEU A 185 -17.20 2.94 2.72
CA LEU A 185 -17.03 2.28 1.42
C LEU A 185 -17.58 3.12 0.26
N GLN A 186 -18.73 3.79 0.46
CA GLN A 186 -19.35 4.58 -0.61
C GLN A 186 -18.50 5.79 -1.00
N ASP A 187 -17.85 6.44 -0.02
CA ASP A 187 -16.96 7.58 -0.30
C ASP A 187 -15.76 7.16 -1.17
N VAL A 188 -15.24 5.93 -0.95
CA VAL A 188 -14.18 5.36 -1.80
C VAL A 188 -14.68 5.14 -3.21
N ILE A 189 -15.83 4.49 -3.38
CA ILE A 189 -16.43 4.20 -4.68
C ILE A 189 -16.71 5.50 -5.44
N ASP A 190 -17.31 6.50 -4.77
CA ASP A 190 -17.66 7.78 -5.38
C ASP A 190 -16.39 8.55 -5.79
N PHE A 191 -15.34 8.52 -4.96
CA PHE A 191 -14.07 9.14 -5.33
C PHE A 191 -13.48 8.53 -6.60
N PHE A 192 -13.41 7.21 -6.68
CA PHE A 192 -12.89 6.54 -7.87
C PHE A 192 -13.77 6.78 -9.11
N ASN A 193 -15.09 6.75 -8.95
CA ASN A 193 -16.02 6.94 -10.05
C ASN A 193 -16.05 8.40 -10.55
N ASP A 194 -16.21 9.36 -9.63
CA ASP A 194 -16.58 10.73 -9.99
C ASP A 194 -15.33 11.64 -10.14
N VAL A 195 -14.25 11.33 -9.37
CA VAL A 195 -13.02 12.15 -9.42
C VAL A 195 -12.01 11.57 -10.40
N LEU A 196 -11.82 10.26 -10.42
CA LEU A 196 -10.78 9.61 -11.23
C LEU A 196 -11.30 9.04 -12.56
N ASP A 197 -12.62 8.89 -12.73
CA ASP A 197 -13.25 8.17 -13.84
C ASP A 197 -12.78 6.71 -13.92
N TYR A 198 -12.78 6.05 -12.78
CA TYR A 198 -12.40 4.65 -12.59
C TYR A 198 -13.63 3.82 -12.21
N ARG A 199 -13.55 2.52 -12.44
CA ARG A 199 -14.55 1.55 -11.95
C ARG A 199 -13.85 0.41 -11.22
N ARG A 200 -14.57 -0.16 -10.25
CA ARG A 200 -14.08 -1.37 -9.58
C ARG A 200 -14.05 -2.53 -10.58
N LYS A 201 -12.86 -3.07 -10.82
CA LYS A 201 -12.58 -4.16 -11.76
C LYS A 201 -12.48 -5.52 -11.07
N PHE A 202 -11.99 -5.53 -9.81
CA PHE A 202 -11.83 -6.76 -9.03
C PHE A 202 -12.04 -6.47 -7.54
N ALA A 203 -12.48 -7.48 -6.78
CA ALA A 203 -12.54 -7.41 -5.32
C ALA A 203 -12.40 -8.80 -4.70
N ILE A 204 -11.69 -8.88 -3.59
CA ILE A 204 -11.59 -10.07 -2.74
C ILE A 204 -11.54 -9.63 -1.27
N LYS A 205 -12.59 -9.96 -0.50
CA LYS A 205 -12.79 -9.47 0.87
C LYS A 205 -12.74 -7.94 0.96
N SER A 206 -11.79 -7.38 1.73
CA SER A 206 -11.57 -5.93 1.88
C SER A 206 -10.72 -5.32 0.77
N GLU A 207 -10.12 -6.12 -0.09
CA GLU A 207 -9.25 -5.66 -1.16
C GLU A 207 -10.04 -5.31 -2.41
N MET A 208 -9.87 -4.11 -2.95
CA MET A 208 -10.55 -3.64 -4.16
C MET A 208 -9.56 -3.10 -5.17
N VAL A 209 -9.69 -3.52 -6.42
CA VAL A 209 -8.90 -2.99 -7.52
C VAL A 209 -9.81 -2.16 -8.43
N PHE A 210 -9.42 -0.91 -8.63
CA PHE A 210 -10.06 0.04 -9.54
C PHE A 210 -9.18 0.23 -10.78
N GLY A 211 -9.81 0.40 -11.93
CA GLY A 211 -9.13 0.69 -13.19
C GLY A 211 -9.88 1.72 -14.00
N PRO A 212 -9.23 2.32 -15.03
CA PRO A 212 -9.87 3.28 -15.93
C PRO A 212 -11.17 2.74 -16.54
N ASN A 213 -12.07 3.66 -16.89
CA ASN A 213 -13.39 3.28 -17.39
C ASN A 213 -13.31 2.59 -18.77
N ASP A 214 -12.31 2.91 -19.55
CA ASP A 214 -12.08 2.52 -20.95
C ASP A 214 -11.27 1.21 -21.12
N THR A 215 -11.07 0.45 -20.04
CA THR A 215 -10.33 -0.82 -20.05
C THR A 215 -11.22 -2.00 -19.68
#